data_110dae2dfe7b6ca7b4f24441e53812d7
#
_entry.id   110dae2dfe7b6ca7b4f24441e53812d7
#
_cell.length_a   1.000
_cell.length_b   1.000
_cell.length_c   1.000
_cell.angle_alpha   90.00
_cell.angle_beta   90.00
_cell.angle_gamma   90.00
#
_symmetry.space_group_name_H-M   'P 1'
#
loop_
_entity.id
_entity.type
_entity.pdbx_description
1 polymer ?
#
loop_
_entity_poly.entity_id
_entity_poly.type
_entity_poly.pdbx_seq_one_letter_code
_entity_poly.pdbx_strand_id
1 'polypeptide(L)'
;MQDVVIIGGGAVGCAVARELSRWQLDVCLVEQGEDVCVGTSKANSAIVHAGFDAPAGSLKARFNVEGSRRMEALSRELDFPYRRNGALVLCFEEAGLPHLEELLHRGQVNGVEGLEIVRGEQLHALEPALSEKAVAALYAPSSAIICPFGMTIALAENAAHNGVTFRLDTRVERIRRTQAGYTLETNRGTMETRAVISAAGVWGDVLHNQVCSDTARIVPRRGEYCLLDKKDGGLVQRTVFQLPGPMGKGVLVTPTVHGNLLVGPTAADQEQRDLTATTAEGLAFAQDMARKSVPGLPLRDVITSFAGLRAHLAEGDDDFRVGQPVPGYFEALGIESPGLSSAPAIGAYLAEQAA
;
A
#
# COMPACT_ATOMS: atom_id res chain seq x y z
N MET A 1 28.66 -13.24 8.70
CA MET A 1 28.01 -11.96 9.05
C MET A 1 27.52 -11.36 7.76
N GLN A 2 26.21 -11.16 7.57
CA GLN A 2 25.63 -10.52 6.39
C GLN A 2 26.03 -9.05 6.30
N ASP A 3 26.05 -8.49 5.09
CA ASP A 3 26.19 -7.05 4.92
C ASP A 3 24.87 -6.34 5.29
N VAL A 4 23.72 -6.87 4.82
CA VAL A 4 22.39 -6.32 5.09
C VAL A 4 21.39 -7.42 5.43
N VAL A 5 20.63 -7.25 6.52
CA VAL A 5 19.44 -8.04 6.79
C VAL A 5 18.18 -7.17 6.64
N ILE A 6 17.27 -7.61 5.78
CA ILE A 6 15.95 -6.98 5.58
C ILE A 6 14.94 -7.75 6.42
N ILE A 7 14.11 -7.05 7.22
CA ILE A 7 13.08 -7.64 8.07
C ILE A 7 11.72 -7.35 7.45
N GLY A 8 11.03 -8.40 7.00
CA GLY A 8 9.69 -8.35 6.42
C GLY A 8 9.65 -8.62 4.92
N GLY A 9 8.91 -9.66 4.53
CA GLY A 9 8.70 -10.12 3.14
C GLY A 9 7.47 -9.50 2.46
N GLY A 10 7.05 -8.31 2.88
CA GLY A 10 6.01 -7.53 2.21
C GLY A 10 6.51 -6.78 0.98
N ALA A 11 5.62 -6.03 0.31
CA ALA A 11 5.95 -5.29 -0.91
C ALA A 11 7.16 -4.36 -0.77
N VAL A 12 7.31 -3.69 0.38
CA VAL A 12 8.46 -2.80 0.63
C VAL A 12 9.75 -3.59 0.80
N GLY A 13 9.76 -4.62 1.66
CA GLY A 13 10.98 -5.43 1.89
C GLY A 13 11.43 -6.17 0.64
N CYS A 14 10.50 -6.72 -0.15
CA CYS A 14 10.82 -7.36 -1.43
C CYS A 14 11.34 -6.34 -2.47
N ALA A 15 10.82 -5.09 -2.48
CA ALA A 15 11.36 -4.03 -3.33
C ALA A 15 12.77 -3.63 -2.91
N VAL A 16 13.06 -3.51 -1.61
CA VAL A 16 14.42 -3.29 -1.08
C VAL A 16 15.35 -4.42 -1.49
N ALA A 17 14.93 -5.68 -1.30
CA ALA A 17 15.72 -6.86 -1.64
C ALA A 17 16.11 -6.87 -3.12
N ARG A 18 15.14 -6.59 -4.02
CA ARG A 18 15.39 -6.48 -5.45
C ARG A 18 16.40 -5.38 -5.78
N GLU A 19 16.27 -4.20 -5.19
CA GLU A 19 17.21 -3.12 -5.49
C GLU A 19 18.62 -3.43 -4.94
N LEU A 20 18.74 -3.99 -3.73
CA LEU A 20 20.02 -4.41 -3.16
C LEU A 20 20.67 -5.57 -3.93
N SER A 21 19.90 -6.41 -4.60
CA SER A 21 20.46 -7.50 -5.43
C SER A 21 21.30 -7.03 -6.61
N ARG A 22 21.29 -5.74 -6.91
CA ARG A 22 22.15 -5.10 -7.93
C ARG A 22 23.54 -4.74 -7.42
N TRP A 23 23.77 -4.89 -6.13
CA TRP A 23 25.06 -4.57 -5.48
C TRP A 23 25.77 -5.84 -5.08
N GLN A 24 27.10 -5.78 -4.96
CA GLN A 24 27.91 -6.90 -4.46
C GLN A 24 27.87 -6.96 -2.94
N LEU A 25 26.72 -7.32 -2.38
CA LEU A 25 26.44 -7.40 -0.95
C LEU A 25 25.87 -8.77 -0.60
N ASP A 26 26.22 -9.27 0.58
CA ASP A 26 25.58 -10.45 1.18
C ASP A 26 24.28 -10.02 1.86
N VAL A 27 23.16 -10.17 1.15
CA VAL A 27 21.83 -9.71 1.58
C VAL A 27 20.95 -10.89 1.98
N CYS A 28 20.33 -10.79 3.14
CA CYS A 28 19.34 -11.77 3.61
C CYS A 28 18.03 -11.06 3.95
N LEU A 29 16.92 -11.55 3.40
CA LEU A 29 15.57 -11.14 3.83
C LEU A 29 15.01 -12.20 4.78
N VAL A 30 14.52 -11.77 5.95
CA VAL A 30 13.81 -12.61 6.92
C VAL A 30 12.34 -12.26 6.96
N GLU A 31 11.47 -13.27 6.91
CA GLU A 31 10.01 -13.13 7.01
C GLU A 31 9.49 -14.10 8.08
N GLN A 32 8.61 -13.60 8.95
CA GLN A 32 8.01 -14.41 10.03
C GLN A 32 7.01 -15.45 9.54
N GLY A 33 6.39 -15.20 8.39
CA GLY A 33 5.42 -16.10 7.76
C GLY A 33 6.09 -17.18 6.91
N GLU A 34 5.27 -18.10 6.44
CA GLU A 34 5.65 -19.24 5.60
C GLU A 34 5.98 -18.85 4.15
N ASP A 35 5.62 -17.61 3.75
CA ASP A 35 5.87 -17.08 2.40
C ASP A 35 5.96 -15.56 2.43
N VAL A 36 6.41 -14.96 1.33
CA VAL A 36 6.34 -13.52 1.10
C VAL A 36 4.90 -13.07 0.85
N CYS A 37 4.62 -11.78 0.99
CA CYS A 37 3.28 -11.21 0.75
C CYS A 37 2.17 -11.68 1.71
N VAL A 38 2.49 -12.26 2.86
CA VAL A 38 1.48 -12.83 3.78
C VAL A 38 0.85 -11.83 4.75
N GLY A 39 1.42 -10.61 4.86
CA GLY A 39 0.92 -9.52 5.70
C GLY A 39 -0.05 -8.57 4.96
N THR A 40 0.05 -7.27 5.24
CA THR A 40 -0.78 -6.19 4.64
C THR A 40 -0.72 -6.17 3.11
N SER A 41 0.40 -6.61 2.52
CA SER A 41 0.62 -6.59 1.07
C SER A 41 -0.37 -7.46 0.30
N LYS A 42 -0.89 -8.54 0.89
CA LYS A 42 -1.91 -9.41 0.25
C LYS A 42 -3.35 -8.87 0.37
N ALA A 43 -3.62 -7.94 1.29
CA ALA A 43 -4.97 -7.56 1.69
C ALA A 43 -5.14 -6.02 1.64
N ASN A 44 -5.31 -5.51 0.43
CA ASN A 44 -5.47 -4.08 0.12
C ASN A 44 -6.33 -3.90 -1.14
N SER A 45 -6.50 -2.64 -1.57
CA SER A 45 -7.33 -2.29 -2.74
C SER A 45 -6.63 -2.52 -4.09
N ALA A 46 -5.39 -2.99 -4.12
CA ALA A 46 -4.62 -3.25 -5.35
C ALA A 46 -4.42 -2.03 -6.27
N ILE A 47 -4.48 -0.82 -5.74
CA ILE A 47 -4.46 0.43 -6.50
C ILE A 47 -3.04 1.00 -6.56
N VAL A 48 -2.64 1.41 -7.76
CA VAL A 48 -1.53 2.34 -7.99
C VAL A 48 -2.10 3.75 -8.02
N HIS A 49 -1.99 4.43 -6.88
CA HIS A 49 -2.53 5.77 -6.71
C HIS A 49 -1.75 6.79 -7.54
N ALA A 50 -2.46 7.75 -8.16
CA ALA A 50 -1.83 8.78 -8.98
C ALA A 50 -0.93 9.74 -8.17
N GLY A 51 -1.29 10.08 -6.91
CA GLY A 51 -0.49 10.95 -6.05
C GLY A 51 -1.14 12.29 -5.67
N PHE A 52 -2.43 12.45 -5.92
CA PHE A 52 -3.15 13.71 -5.67
C PHE A 52 -3.57 13.91 -4.19
N ASP A 53 -3.57 12.86 -3.37
CA ASP A 53 -4.21 12.87 -2.05
C ASP A 53 -3.26 13.32 -0.92
N ALA A 54 -2.00 12.90 -0.95
CA ALA A 54 -1.04 13.19 0.10
C ALA A 54 -0.62 14.68 0.10
N PRO A 55 -0.41 15.30 1.28
CA PRO A 55 0.06 16.67 1.40
C PRO A 55 1.35 16.92 0.62
N ALA A 56 1.45 18.06 -0.05
CA ALA A 56 2.64 18.41 -0.81
C ALA A 56 3.88 18.51 0.11
N GLY A 57 5.01 17.96 -0.36
CA GLY A 57 6.26 17.92 0.40
C GLY A 57 6.38 16.74 1.36
N SER A 58 5.32 15.96 1.60
CA SER A 58 5.36 14.75 2.43
C SER A 58 6.09 13.60 1.72
N LEU A 59 6.60 12.64 2.51
CA LEU A 59 7.17 11.40 1.97
C LEU A 59 6.09 10.54 1.28
N LYS A 60 4.85 10.54 1.78
CA LYS A 60 3.70 9.92 1.12
C LYS A 60 3.52 10.46 -0.30
N ALA A 61 3.54 11.79 -0.50
CA ALA A 61 3.40 12.41 -1.82
C ALA A 61 4.57 12.04 -2.74
N ARG A 62 5.81 12.22 -2.26
CA ARG A 62 7.03 11.92 -3.01
C ARG A 62 7.06 10.48 -3.48
N PHE A 63 7.04 9.53 -2.54
CA PHE A 63 7.19 8.12 -2.87
C PHE A 63 6.00 7.56 -3.66
N ASN A 64 4.78 8.10 -3.45
CA ASN A 64 3.65 7.68 -4.26
C ASN A 64 3.82 8.07 -5.73
N VAL A 65 4.16 9.31 -6.02
CA VAL A 65 4.33 9.78 -7.41
C VAL A 65 5.51 9.07 -8.08
N GLU A 66 6.66 8.96 -7.37
CA GLU A 66 7.83 8.25 -7.89
C GLU A 66 7.55 6.77 -8.14
N GLY A 67 6.91 6.08 -7.20
CA GLY A 67 6.57 4.66 -7.31
C GLY A 67 5.52 4.39 -8.39
N SER A 68 4.49 5.23 -8.48
CA SER A 68 3.47 5.13 -9.52
C SER A 68 4.07 5.24 -10.93
N ARG A 69 4.99 6.18 -11.14
CA ARG A 69 5.70 6.34 -12.43
C ARG A 69 6.55 5.13 -12.82
N ARG A 70 7.10 4.43 -11.84
CA ARG A 70 7.93 3.22 -12.07
C ARG A 70 7.08 1.97 -12.34
N MET A 71 5.83 1.94 -11.88
CA MET A 71 5.04 0.71 -11.77
C MET A 71 4.78 0.03 -13.11
N GLU A 72 4.46 0.77 -14.17
CA GLU A 72 4.18 0.18 -15.49
C GLU A 72 5.42 -0.46 -16.11
N ALA A 73 6.58 0.21 -16.03
CA ALA A 73 7.84 -0.36 -16.51
C ALA A 73 8.23 -1.59 -15.70
N LEU A 74 8.08 -1.53 -14.37
CA LEU A 74 8.37 -2.64 -13.47
C LEU A 74 7.46 -3.84 -13.74
N SER A 75 6.16 -3.62 -14.04
CA SER A 75 5.23 -4.69 -14.36
C SER A 75 5.60 -5.43 -15.66
N ARG A 76 6.13 -4.71 -16.65
CA ARG A 76 6.63 -5.31 -17.90
C ARG A 76 7.93 -6.07 -17.70
N GLU A 77 8.83 -5.53 -16.86
CA GLU A 77 10.12 -6.16 -16.56
C GLU A 77 9.97 -7.47 -15.78
N LEU A 78 9.04 -7.52 -14.83
CA LEU A 78 8.82 -8.63 -13.90
C LEU A 78 7.58 -9.47 -14.21
N ASP A 79 6.86 -9.17 -15.29
CA ASP A 79 5.68 -9.91 -15.79
C ASP A 79 4.57 -10.09 -14.74
N PHE A 80 4.22 -9.04 -14.00
CA PHE A 80 3.05 -9.06 -13.13
C PHE A 80 1.89 -8.22 -13.71
N PRO A 81 0.62 -8.60 -13.44
CA PRO A 81 -0.53 -7.92 -14.00
C PRO A 81 -0.64 -6.44 -13.57
N TYR A 82 -0.76 -5.55 -14.56
CA TYR A 82 -0.95 -4.11 -14.41
C TYR A 82 -2.00 -3.62 -15.42
N ARG A 83 -2.87 -2.71 -14.99
CA ARG A 83 -3.81 -2.05 -15.89
C ARG A 83 -4.01 -0.58 -15.49
N ARG A 84 -3.67 0.33 -16.39
CA ARG A 84 -3.99 1.76 -16.23
C ARG A 84 -5.47 1.97 -16.53
N ASN A 85 -6.29 2.02 -15.49
CA ASN A 85 -7.74 2.14 -15.60
C ASN A 85 -8.28 3.51 -15.21
N GLY A 86 -7.43 4.39 -14.62
CA GLY A 86 -7.85 5.67 -14.10
C GLY A 86 -8.66 5.58 -12.80
N ALA A 87 -8.87 6.71 -12.18
CA ALA A 87 -9.67 6.83 -10.95
C ALA A 87 -10.55 8.07 -10.97
N LEU A 88 -11.70 7.98 -10.29
CA LEU A 88 -12.66 9.05 -10.10
C LEU A 88 -12.89 9.27 -8.61
N VAL A 89 -12.69 10.49 -8.11
CA VAL A 89 -13.08 10.89 -6.74
C VAL A 89 -14.40 11.63 -6.83
N LEU A 90 -15.49 10.98 -6.43
CA LEU A 90 -16.85 11.50 -6.60
C LEU A 90 -17.21 12.56 -5.56
N CYS A 91 -17.88 13.59 -6.03
CA CYS A 91 -18.57 14.60 -5.23
C CYS A 91 -20.08 14.51 -5.48
N PHE A 92 -20.87 14.49 -4.40
CA PHE A 92 -22.32 14.33 -4.45
C PHE A 92 -23.09 15.63 -4.17
N GLU A 93 -22.41 16.69 -3.78
CA GLU A 93 -22.99 17.98 -3.42
C GLU A 93 -22.12 19.12 -3.95
N GLU A 94 -22.74 20.21 -4.41
CA GLU A 94 -21.99 21.40 -4.88
C GLU A 94 -21.05 21.95 -3.79
N ALA A 95 -21.43 21.83 -2.52
CA ALA A 95 -20.60 22.24 -1.37
C ALA A 95 -19.26 21.48 -1.27
N GLY A 96 -19.14 20.30 -1.89
CA GLY A 96 -17.90 19.52 -1.93
C GLY A 96 -16.93 19.91 -3.05
N LEU A 97 -17.33 20.75 -4.01
CA LEU A 97 -16.48 21.15 -5.13
C LEU A 97 -15.17 21.81 -4.70
N PRO A 98 -15.12 22.71 -3.71
CA PRO A 98 -13.85 23.28 -3.25
C PRO A 98 -12.87 22.20 -2.77
N HIS A 99 -13.33 21.09 -2.21
CA HIS A 99 -12.47 20.00 -1.81
C HIS A 99 -11.91 19.23 -3.04
N LEU A 100 -12.70 19.06 -4.11
CA LEU A 100 -12.16 18.52 -5.38
C LEU A 100 -11.09 19.44 -5.99
N GLU A 101 -11.32 20.75 -5.95
CA GLU A 101 -10.36 21.76 -6.45
C GLU A 101 -9.07 21.76 -5.61
N GLU A 102 -9.18 21.57 -4.29
CA GLU A 102 -8.03 21.39 -3.41
C GLU A 102 -7.22 20.13 -3.78
N LEU A 103 -7.89 19.00 -3.99
CA LEU A 103 -7.23 17.75 -4.41
C LEU A 103 -6.58 17.89 -5.79
N LEU A 104 -7.24 18.56 -6.75
CA LEU A 104 -6.68 18.87 -8.06
C LEU A 104 -5.40 19.70 -7.92
N HIS A 105 -5.45 20.81 -7.18
CA HIS A 105 -4.29 21.68 -6.96
C HIS A 105 -3.16 20.93 -6.28
N ARG A 106 -3.46 20.16 -5.22
CA ARG A 106 -2.48 19.34 -4.49
C ARG A 106 -1.80 18.34 -5.41
N GLY A 107 -2.58 17.64 -6.24
CA GLY A 107 -2.05 16.70 -7.22
C GLY A 107 -1.13 17.36 -8.25
N GLN A 108 -1.48 18.57 -8.73
CA GLN A 108 -0.63 19.35 -9.63
C GLN A 108 0.69 19.73 -8.97
N VAL A 109 0.66 20.20 -7.71
CA VAL A 109 1.88 20.52 -6.93
C VAL A 109 2.75 19.28 -6.72
N ASN A 110 2.13 18.10 -6.50
CA ASN A 110 2.83 16.82 -6.38
C ASN A 110 3.39 16.31 -7.72
N GLY A 111 3.07 16.97 -8.84
CA GLY A 111 3.54 16.61 -10.18
C GLY A 111 2.72 15.49 -10.84
N VAL A 112 1.45 15.33 -10.47
CA VAL A 112 0.52 14.39 -11.12
C VAL A 112 -0.04 15.04 -12.39
N GLU A 113 0.15 14.38 -13.53
CA GLU A 113 -0.28 14.89 -14.83
C GLU A 113 -1.71 14.44 -15.18
N GLY A 114 -2.40 15.25 -15.99
CA GLY A 114 -3.69 14.90 -16.59
C GLY A 114 -4.87 14.91 -15.62
N LEU A 115 -4.72 15.46 -14.41
CA LEU A 115 -5.83 15.63 -13.48
C LEU A 115 -6.84 16.65 -14.01
N GLU A 116 -8.12 16.32 -13.96
CA GLU A 116 -9.21 17.22 -14.35
C GLU A 116 -10.47 17.01 -13.50
N ILE A 117 -11.28 18.05 -13.33
CA ILE A 117 -12.61 17.95 -12.73
C ILE A 117 -13.62 17.75 -13.86
N VAL A 118 -14.30 16.61 -13.87
CA VAL A 118 -15.32 16.23 -14.85
C VAL A 118 -16.72 16.32 -14.23
N ARG A 119 -17.73 16.70 -15.06
CA ARG A 119 -19.12 16.92 -14.60
C ARG A 119 -20.13 16.40 -15.63
N GLY A 120 -21.36 16.21 -15.18
CA GLY A 120 -22.52 15.93 -16.04
C GLY A 120 -22.29 14.79 -17.01
N GLU A 121 -22.58 15.01 -18.29
CA GLU A 121 -22.47 13.97 -19.33
C GLU A 121 -21.06 13.42 -19.48
N GLN A 122 -20.02 14.24 -19.32
CA GLN A 122 -18.63 13.79 -19.38
C GLN A 122 -18.32 12.78 -18.28
N LEU A 123 -18.81 13.02 -17.05
CA LEU A 123 -18.61 12.10 -15.93
C LEU A 123 -19.28 10.74 -16.21
N HIS A 124 -20.55 10.76 -16.64
CA HIS A 124 -21.29 9.52 -16.94
C HIS A 124 -20.82 8.81 -18.21
N ALA A 125 -20.26 9.53 -19.17
CA ALA A 125 -19.59 8.92 -20.33
C ALA A 125 -18.29 8.18 -19.92
N LEU A 126 -17.57 8.70 -18.93
CA LEU A 126 -16.41 8.02 -18.36
C LEU A 126 -16.81 6.75 -17.60
N GLU A 127 -17.85 6.82 -16.78
CA GLU A 127 -18.29 5.71 -15.93
C GLU A 127 -19.84 5.67 -15.83
N PRO A 128 -20.50 4.92 -16.73
CA PRO A 128 -21.97 4.92 -16.81
C PRO A 128 -22.69 4.33 -15.59
N ALA A 129 -22.00 3.51 -14.80
CA ALA A 129 -22.57 2.86 -13.62
C ALA A 129 -22.67 3.75 -12.38
N LEU A 130 -22.16 4.98 -12.47
CA LEU A 130 -22.19 5.92 -11.34
C LEU A 130 -23.62 6.34 -10.99
N SER A 131 -23.80 6.71 -9.73
CA SER A 131 -25.01 7.33 -9.23
C SER A 131 -25.27 8.66 -9.97
N GLU A 132 -26.48 8.87 -10.43
CA GLU A 132 -26.94 10.15 -11.02
C GLU A 132 -26.85 11.33 -10.01
N LYS A 133 -26.69 11.04 -8.72
CA LYS A 133 -26.46 12.06 -7.68
C LYS A 133 -25.04 12.59 -7.67
N ALA A 134 -24.12 11.98 -8.40
CA ALA A 134 -22.75 12.48 -8.51
C ALA A 134 -22.74 13.75 -9.39
N VAL A 135 -22.40 14.89 -8.78
CA VAL A 135 -22.38 16.21 -9.47
C VAL A 135 -21.08 16.49 -10.19
N ALA A 136 -19.98 15.93 -9.69
CA ALA A 136 -18.63 16.08 -10.25
C ALA A 136 -17.71 14.94 -9.78
N ALA A 137 -16.56 14.82 -10.43
CA ALA A 137 -15.45 14.00 -9.94
C ALA A 137 -14.09 14.61 -10.33
N LEU A 138 -13.08 14.38 -9.49
CA LEU A 138 -11.70 14.51 -9.90
C LEU A 138 -11.32 13.23 -10.66
N TYR A 139 -10.97 13.37 -11.94
CA TYR A 139 -10.46 12.29 -12.77
C TYR A 139 -8.94 12.28 -12.75
N ALA A 140 -8.37 11.10 -12.42
CA ALA A 140 -6.94 10.85 -12.39
C ALA A 140 -6.58 9.74 -13.39
N PRO A 141 -6.26 10.05 -14.65
CA PRO A 141 -6.02 9.05 -15.71
C PRO A 141 -4.78 8.21 -15.48
N SER A 142 -3.81 8.69 -14.71
CA SER A 142 -2.58 7.97 -14.40
C SER A 142 -2.73 6.91 -13.31
N SER A 143 -3.86 6.86 -12.61
CA SER A 143 -4.14 5.79 -11.65
C SER A 143 -4.28 4.43 -12.34
N ALA A 144 -3.87 3.37 -11.65
CA ALA A 144 -3.87 2.02 -12.18
C ALA A 144 -4.24 1.00 -11.11
N ILE A 145 -4.41 -0.25 -11.51
CA ILE A 145 -4.57 -1.41 -10.64
C ILE A 145 -3.53 -2.47 -11.00
N ILE A 146 -3.13 -3.25 -9.98
CA ILE A 146 -2.16 -4.34 -10.12
C ILE A 146 -2.64 -5.61 -9.41
N CYS A 147 -1.91 -6.72 -9.60
CA CYS A 147 -1.96 -7.84 -8.68
C CYS A 147 -0.91 -7.63 -7.57
N PRO A 148 -1.29 -7.33 -6.31
CA PRO A 148 -0.31 -7.09 -5.24
C PRO A 148 0.48 -8.34 -4.88
N PHE A 149 -0.11 -9.53 -5.01
CA PHE A 149 0.59 -10.81 -4.91
C PHE A 149 1.64 -10.94 -6.01
N GLY A 150 1.22 -10.79 -7.28
CA GLY A 150 2.11 -10.92 -8.43
C GLY A 150 3.30 -9.97 -8.35
N MET A 151 3.07 -8.70 -7.99
CA MET A 151 4.16 -7.74 -7.81
C MET A 151 5.13 -8.17 -6.70
N THR A 152 4.62 -8.52 -5.52
CA THR A 152 5.47 -8.83 -4.37
C THR A 152 6.28 -10.10 -4.59
N ILE A 153 5.65 -11.15 -5.14
CA ILE A 153 6.31 -12.42 -5.46
C ILE A 153 7.37 -12.20 -6.55
N ALA A 154 7.05 -11.49 -7.63
CA ALA A 154 7.98 -11.22 -8.71
C ALA A 154 9.22 -10.41 -8.26
N LEU A 155 9.03 -9.45 -7.34
CA LEU A 155 10.14 -8.74 -6.69
C LEU A 155 11.03 -9.69 -5.87
N ALA A 156 10.40 -10.58 -5.09
CA ALA A 156 11.12 -11.55 -4.26
C ALA A 156 11.89 -12.59 -5.11
N GLU A 157 11.24 -13.15 -6.13
CA GLU A 157 11.85 -14.11 -7.06
C GLU A 157 13.03 -13.48 -7.81
N ASN A 158 12.86 -12.25 -8.31
CA ASN A 158 13.94 -11.53 -8.97
C ASN A 158 15.12 -11.30 -8.02
N ALA A 159 14.87 -10.88 -6.77
CA ALA A 159 15.91 -10.71 -5.76
C ALA A 159 16.64 -12.04 -5.44
N ALA A 160 15.88 -13.12 -5.24
CA ALA A 160 16.43 -14.45 -4.96
C ALA A 160 17.29 -14.98 -6.14
N HIS A 161 16.81 -14.81 -7.38
CA HIS A 161 17.57 -15.18 -8.58
C HIS A 161 18.89 -14.43 -8.70
N ASN A 162 18.96 -13.21 -8.19
CA ASN A 162 20.15 -12.37 -8.16
C ASN A 162 20.94 -12.45 -6.83
N GLY A 163 20.75 -13.51 -6.04
CA GLY A 163 21.63 -13.89 -4.93
C GLY A 163 21.17 -13.45 -3.55
N VAL A 164 20.02 -12.80 -3.39
CA VAL A 164 19.46 -12.51 -2.06
C VAL A 164 18.96 -13.79 -1.40
N THR A 165 19.40 -14.06 -0.17
CA THR A 165 18.91 -15.20 0.62
C THR A 165 17.57 -14.86 1.28
N PHE A 166 16.60 -15.76 1.18
CA PHE A 166 15.31 -15.64 1.90
C PHE A 166 15.24 -16.66 3.03
N ARG A 167 14.90 -16.20 4.23
CA ARG A 167 14.62 -17.05 5.41
C ARG A 167 13.19 -16.82 5.84
N LEU A 168 12.31 -17.70 5.40
CA LEU A 168 10.90 -17.76 5.81
C LEU A 168 10.78 -18.41 7.19
N ASP A 169 9.60 -18.33 7.81
CA ASP A 169 9.34 -18.78 9.19
C ASP A 169 10.36 -18.23 10.20
N THR A 170 10.93 -17.08 9.92
CA THR A 170 12.01 -16.47 10.71
C THR A 170 11.54 -15.13 11.27
N ARG A 171 11.08 -15.17 12.52
CA ARG A 171 10.62 -13.99 13.25
C ARG A 171 11.79 -13.38 14.03
N VAL A 172 12.07 -12.10 13.79
CA VAL A 172 12.99 -11.32 14.61
C VAL A 172 12.29 -10.94 15.92
N GLU A 173 12.86 -11.35 17.04
CA GLU A 173 12.33 -11.12 18.39
C GLU A 173 13.06 -9.97 19.07
N ARG A 174 14.38 -9.84 18.83
CA ARG A 174 15.20 -8.80 19.41
C ARG A 174 16.30 -8.31 18.46
N ILE A 175 16.54 -7.01 18.48
CA ILE A 175 17.63 -6.35 17.77
C ILE A 175 18.55 -5.70 18.80
N ARG A 176 19.86 -5.96 18.71
CA ARG A 176 20.89 -5.33 19.54
C ARG A 176 21.97 -4.70 18.69
N ARG A 177 22.29 -3.46 18.95
CA ARG A 177 23.46 -2.80 18.34
C ARG A 177 24.75 -3.32 18.95
N THR A 178 25.76 -3.57 18.11
CA THR A 178 27.11 -3.98 18.48
C THR A 178 28.16 -3.02 17.92
N GLN A 179 29.44 -3.25 18.20
CA GLN A 179 30.52 -2.45 17.58
C GLN A 179 30.63 -2.70 16.06
N ALA A 180 30.29 -3.89 15.59
CA ALA A 180 30.43 -4.31 14.18
C ALA A 180 29.13 -4.18 13.37
N GLY A 181 28.02 -3.73 13.97
CA GLY A 181 26.69 -3.67 13.34
C GLY A 181 25.60 -4.08 14.29
N TYR A 182 24.87 -5.14 13.98
CA TYR A 182 23.69 -5.60 14.72
C TYR A 182 23.67 -7.11 14.90
N THR A 183 23.13 -7.53 16.05
CA THR A 183 22.75 -8.91 16.33
C THR A 183 21.23 -9.00 16.35
N LEU A 184 20.66 -9.92 15.58
CA LEU A 184 19.23 -10.22 15.50
C LEU A 184 19.00 -11.57 16.20
N GLU A 185 18.23 -11.58 17.28
CA GLU A 185 17.73 -12.80 17.92
C GLU A 185 16.42 -13.19 17.21
N THR A 186 16.36 -14.40 16.69
CA THR A 186 15.18 -14.91 15.98
C THR A 186 14.71 -16.23 16.58
N ASN A 187 13.48 -16.65 16.27
CA ASN A 187 12.98 -17.99 16.63
C ASN A 187 13.78 -19.14 15.98
N ARG A 188 14.68 -18.84 15.04
CA ARG A 188 15.55 -19.80 14.33
C ARG A 188 17.03 -19.63 14.68
N GLY A 189 17.35 -18.93 15.77
CA GLY A 189 18.72 -18.65 16.21
C GLY A 189 19.16 -17.21 15.96
N THR A 190 20.42 -16.95 16.14
CA THR A 190 21.01 -15.60 16.08
C THR A 190 21.63 -15.33 14.73
N MET A 191 21.48 -14.11 14.24
CA MET A 191 22.10 -13.60 13.01
C MET A 191 22.92 -12.36 13.34
N GLU A 192 24.04 -12.19 12.63
CA GLU A 192 24.88 -10.98 12.71
C GLU A 192 24.90 -10.28 11.36
N THR A 193 24.76 -8.95 11.36
CA THR A 193 24.76 -8.12 10.17
C THR A 193 25.38 -6.76 10.40
N ARG A 194 25.92 -6.14 9.33
CA ARG A 194 26.42 -4.76 9.38
C ARG A 194 25.29 -3.74 9.41
N ALA A 195 24.23 -4.00 8.65
CA ALA A 195 23.08 -3.12 8.56
C ALA A 195 21.76 -3.89 8.64
N VAL A 196 20.71 -3.22 9.14
CA VAL A 196 19.35 -3.72 9.20
C VAL A 196 18.43 -2.76 8.44
N ILE A 197 17.53 -3.32 7.62
CA ILE A 197 16.43 -2.57 7.00
C ILE A 197 15.11 -3.14 7.50
N SER A 198 14.41 -2.39 8.35
CA SER A 198 13.10 -2.79 8.90
C SER A 198 11.97 -2.38 7.95
N ALA A 199 11.29 -3.37 7.37
CA ALA A 199 10.07 -3.23 6.57
C ALA A 199 8.94 -4.10 7.16
N ALA A 200 8.84 -4.13 8.49
CA ALA A 200 8.04 -5.07 9.27
C ALA A 200 6.54 -4.72 9.36
N GLY A 201 6.05 -3.76 8.55
CA GLY A 201 4.62 -3.40 8.47
C GLY A 201 4.05 -3.03 9.83
N VAL A 202 2.96 -3.69 10.24
CA VAL A 202 2.29 -3.41 11.53
C VAL A 202 3.13 -3.73 12.77
N TRP A 203 4.29 -4.37 12.62
CA TRP A 203 5.23 -4.68 13.69
C TRP A 203 6.44 -3.73 13.72
N GLY A 204 6.47 -2.74 12.82
CA GLY A 204 7.63 -1.85 12.64
C GLY A 204 8.01 -1.08 13.89
N ASP A 205 7.05 -0.57 14.65
CA ASP A 205 7.26 0.15 15.90
C ASP A 205 7.87 -0.72 17.00
N VAL A 206 7.52 -2.02 17.04
CA VAL A 206 8.10 -2.97 18.00
C VAL A 206 9.61 -3.12 17.80
N LEU A 207 10.06 -3.09 16.54
CA LEU A 207 11.50 -3.15 16.22
C LEU A 207 12.17 -1.79 16.37
N HIS A 208 11.52 -0.71 15.94
CA HIS A 208 11.99 0.67 16.12
C HIS A 208 12.32 0.98 17.59
N ASN A 209 11.37 0.69 18.48
CA ASN A 209 11.51 0.96 19.93
C ASN A 209 12.59 0.15 20.64
N GLN A 210 13.19 -0.85 19.98
CA GLN A 210 14.33 -1.59 20.50
C GLN A 210 15.67 -0.93 20.17
N VAL A 211 15.72 -0.09 19.14
CA VAL A 211 16.94 0.41 18.52
C VAL A 211 17.06 1.93 18.63
N CYS A 212 15.93 2.64 18.48
CA CYS A 212 15.88 4.09 18.48
C CYS A 212 15.63 4.65 19.90
N SER A 213 16.02 5.91 20.12
CA SER A 213 15.82 6.59 21.39
C SER A 213 14.45 7.25 21.53
N ASP A 214 13.84 7.60 20.40
CA ASP A 214 12.44 8.02 20.34
C ASP A 214 11.53 6.79 20.29
N THR A 215 10.26 6.99 20.60
CA THR A 215 9.25 5.92 20.54
C THR A 215 8.31 6.17 19.38
N ALA A 216 7.88 5.08 18.76
CA ALA A 216 6.81 5.08 17.78
C ALA A 216 5.70 4.14 18.23
N ARG A 217 4.48 4.42 17.81
CA ARG A 217 3.32 3.55 18.05
C ARG A 217 2.54 3.36 16.76
N ILE A 218 2.38 2.10 16.34
CA ILE A 218 1.49 1.73 15.24
C ILE A 218 0.17 1.23 15.82
N VAL A 219 -0.91 1.83 15.38
CA VAL A 219 -2.28 1.36 15.61
C VAL A 219 -2.74 0.64 14.33
N PRO A 220 -2.89 -0.70 14.36
CA PRO A 220 -3.39 -1.42 13.21
C PRO A 220 -4.79 -0.93 12.82
N ARG A 221 -4.94 -0.40 11.60
CA ARG A 221 -6.23 0.06 11.07
C ARG A 221 -6.78 -0.96 10.10
N ARG A 222 -7.79 -1.71 10.54
CA ARG A 222 -8.42 -2.76 9.76
C ARG A 222 -9.28 -2.18 8.64
N GLY A 223 -9.08 -2.70 7.43
CA GLY A 223 -9.91 -2.46 6.26
C GLY A 223 -10.51 -3.76 5.77
N GLU A 224 -11.83 -3.85 5.77
CA GLU A 224 -12.59 -5.01 5.33
C GLU A 224 -13.10 -4.82 3.91
N TYR A 225 -13.13 -5.91 3.14
CA TYR A 225 -13.46 -5.91 1.72
C TYR A 225 -14.43 -7.03 1.38
N CYS A 226 -15.32 -6.75 0.41
CA CYS A 226 -16.09 -7.75 -0.33
C CYS A 226 -15.52 -7.89 -1.73
N LEU A 227 -15.29 -9.13 -2.19
CA LEU A 227 -14.90 -9.45 -3.56
C LEU A 227 -16.11 -10.06 -4.28
N LEU A 228 -16.52 -9.44 -5.39
CA LEU A 228 -17.62 -9.90 -6.22
C LEU A 228 -17.13 -10.84 -7.33
N ASP A 229 -18.05 -11.62 -7.88
CA ASP A 229 -17.79 -12.55 -8.98
C ASP A 229 -17.28 -11.82 -10.23
N LYS A 230 -16.50 -12.52 -11.06
CA LYS A 230 -15.96 -12.00 -12.33
C LYS A 230 -17.02 -11.57 -13.34
N LYS A 231 -18.21 -12.19 -13.32
CA LYS A 231 -19.32 -11.79 -14.18
C LYS A 231 -19.73 -10.32 -14.01
N ASP A 232 -19.45 -9.75 -12.82
CA ASP A 232 -19.79 -8.38 -12.46
C ASP A 232 -18.61 -7.40 -12.62
N GLY A 233 -17.42 -7.92 -12.92
CA GLY A 233 -16.18 -7.14 -12.98
C GLY A 233 -16.14 -6.08 -14.09
N GLY A 234 -17.03 -6.17 -15.08
CA GLY A 234 -17.21 -5.19 -16.15
C GLY A 234 -18.15 -4.03 -15.79
N LEU A 235 -18.82 -4.08 -14.63
CA LEU A 235 -19.80 -3.05 -14.23
C LEU A 235 -19.12 -1.68 -14.06
N VAL A 236 -17.91 -1.66 -13.49
CA VAL A 236 -17.12 -0.44 -13.25
C VAL A 236 -15.78 -0.59 -13.96
N GLN A 237 -15.38 0.40 -14.74
CA GLN A 237 -14.13 0.38 -15.50
C GLN A 237 -12.99 1.06 -14.74
N ARG A 238 -13.31 2.15 -14.03
CA ARG A 238 -12.36 2.97 -13.27
C ARG A 238 -12.45 2.68 -11.77
N THR A 239 -11.39 2.99 -11.04
CA THR A 239 -11.47 2.98 -9.57
C THR A 239 -12.31 4.16 -9.11
N VAL A 240 -13.39 3.90 -8.39
CA VAL A 240 -14.33 4.90 -7.89
C VAL A 240 -14.10 5.14 -6.41
N PHE A 241 -13.72 6.37 -6.06
CA PHE A 241 -13.57 6.87 -4.70
C PHE A 241 -14.74 7.79 -4.34
N GLN A 242 -14.93 8.00 -3.06
CA GLN A 242 -15.70 9.13 -2.53
C GLN A 242 -14.73 10.22 -2.05
N LEU A 243 -15.21 11.46 -1.88
CA LEU A 243 -14.41 12.49 -1.24
C LEU A 243 -13.88 12.00 0.12
N PRO A 244 -12.59 12.23 0.43
CA PRO A 244 -12.03 11.86 1.71
C PRO A 244 -12.81 12.47 2.88
N GLY A 245 -13.00 11.67 3.92
CA GLY A 245 -13.57 12.10 5.19
C GLY A 245 -12.57 11.95 6.33
N PRO A 246 -12.99 12.18 7.59
CA PRO A 246 -12.12 12.09 8.76
C PRO A 246 -11.41 10.74 8.93
N MET A 247 -12.00 9.66 8.41
CA MET A 247 -11.43 8.30 8.45
C MET A 247 -10.71 7.90 7.14
N GLY A 248 -10.36 8.86 6.28
CA GLY A 248 -9.64 8.66 5.04
C GLY A 248 -10.53 8.62 3.80
N LYS A 249 -10.09 7.87 2.77
CA LYS A 249 -10.64 7.89 1.40
C LYS A 249 -12.04 7.29 1.22
N GLY A 250 -12.69 6.83 2.29
CA GLY A 250 -13.99 6.18 2.23
C GLY A 250 -13.96 4.80 1.60
N VAL A 251 -15.15 4.27 1.29
CA VAL A 251 -15.31 2.98 0.62
C VAL A 251 -15.23 3.16 -0.89
N LEU A 252 -14.46 2.29 -1.52
CA LEU A 252 -14.18 2.30 -2.95
C LEU A 252 -14.95 1.18 -3.66
N VAL A 253 -15.19 1.39 -4.96
CA VAL A 253 -15.56 0.33 -5.89
C VAL A 253 -14.44 0.25 -6.93
N THR A 254 -13.74 -0.88 -6.98
CA THR A 254 -12.51 -1.02 -7.74
C THR A 254 -12.53 -2.29 -8.57
N PRO A 255 -12.37 -2.23 -9.91
CA PRO A 255 -12.13 -3.42 -10.70
C PRO A 255 -10.76 -4.01 -10.34
N THR A 256 -10.61 -5.33 -10.48
CA THR A 256 -9.33 -6.00 -10.31
C THR A 256 -8.70 -6.35 -11.66
N VAL A 257 -7.38 -6.57 -11.69
CA VAL A 257 -6.70 -7.04 -12.91
C VAL A 257 -7.14 -8.45 -13.34
N HIS A 258 -7.76 -9.19 -12.41
CA HIS A 258 -8.25 -10.56 -12.66
C HIS A 258 -9.74 -10.62 -13.08
N GLY A 259 -10.37 -9.45 -13.23
CA GLY A 259 -11.75 -9.34 -13.73
C GLY A 259 -12.83 -9.44 -12.65
N ASN A 260 -12.49 -9.37 -11.37
CA ASN A 260 -13.44 -9.24 -10.26
C ASN A 260 -13.73 -7.77 -9.97
N LEU A 261 -14.71 -7.52 -9.11
CA LEU A 261 -14.99 -6.20 -8.54
C LEU A 261 -14.77 -6.24 -7.02
N LEU A 262 -14.07 -5.25 -6.49
CA LEU A 262 -13.73 -5.13 -5.09
C LEU A 262 -14.50 -3.96 -4.47
N VAL A 263 -15.14 -4.18 -3.33
CA VAL A 263 -15.85 -3.18 -2.53
C VAL A 263 -15.19 -3.08 -1.17
N GLY A 264 -14.80 -1.91 -0.77
CA GLY A 264 -14.05 -1.61 0.45
C GLY A 264 -12.94 -0.60 0.20
N PRO A 265 -12.09 -0.32 1.20
CA PRO A 265 -12.13 -0.88 2.55
C PRO A 265 -13.05 -0.14 3.51
N THR A 266 -13.28 -0.75 4.67
CA THR A 266 -13.66 -0.03 5.89
C THR A 266 -12.42 0.58 6.55
N ALA A 267 -12.60 1.30 7.67
CA ALA A 267 -11.50 1.80 8.49
C ALA A 267 -11.89 1.70 9.97
N ALA A 268 -11.25 0.77 10.69
CA ALA A 268 -11.48 0.57 12.11
C ALA A 268 -10.14 0.32 12.82
N ASP A 269 -9.82 1.15 13.80
CA ASP A 269 -8.62 0.98 14.60
C ASP A 269 -8.80 -0.18 15.59
N GLN A 270 -7.72 -0.92 15.85
CA GLN A 270 -7.70 -2.05 16.78
C GLN A 270 -6.33 -2.20 17.44
N GLU A 271 -6.28 -2.96 18.54
CA GLU A 271 -5.02 -3.25 19.24
C GLU A 271 -4.30 -4.49 18.68
N GLN A 272 -5.06 -5.47 18.19
CA GLN A 272 -4.51 -6.74 17.72
C GLN A 272 -3.89 -6.60 16.34
N ARG A 273 -2.62 -7.06 16.20
CA ARG A 273 -1.82 -6.93 14.97
C ARG A 273 -1.95 -8.11 14.00
N ASP A 274 -2.72 -9.11 14.39
CA ASP A 274 -2.95 -10.37 13.66
C ASP A 274 -4.44 -10.67 13.40
N LEU A 275 -5.35 -9.87 13.96
CA LEU A 275 -6.79 -10.04 13.77
C LEU A 275 -7.23 -9.48 12.41
N THR A 276 -7.37 -10.38 11.44
CA THR A 276 -7.82 -10.08 10.07
C THR A 276 -9.20 -10.68 9.75
N ALA A 277 -9.98 -11.02 10.77
CA ALA A 277 -11.35 -11.45 10.56
C ALA A 277 -12.23 -10.28 10.08
N THR A 278 -13.15 -10.56 9.16
CA THR A 278 -14.21 -9.63 8.76
C THR A 278 -15.38 -9.69 9.72
N THR A 279 -16.15 -8.59 9.79
CA THR A 279 -17.34 -8.48 10.64
C THR A 279 -18.59 -8.24 9.79
N ALA A 280 -19.74 -8.72 10.25
CA ALA A 280 -21.01 -8.49 9.55
C ALA A 280 -21.32 -6.99 9.42
N GLU A 281 -21.06 -6.23 10.49
CA GLU A 281 -21.27 -4.77 10.50
C GLU A 281 -20.34 -4.04 9.53
N GLY A 282 -19.03 -4.40 9.50
CA GLY A 282 -18.06 -3.78 8.60
C GLY A 282 -18.37 -4.08 7.13
N LEU A 283 -18.73 -5.32 6.81
CA LEU A 283 -19.12 -5.68 5.45
C LEU A 283 -20.42 -5.00 5.02
N ALA A 284 -21.43 -4.93 5.89
CA ALA A 284 -22.68 -4.21 5.61
C ALA A 284 -22.41 -2.71 5.38
N PHE A 285 -21.60 -2.08 6.23
CA PHE A 285 -21.20 -0.68 6.06
C PHE A 285 -20.50 -0.46 4.71
N ALA A 286 -19.55 -1.31 4.34
CA ALA A 286 -18.84 -1.20 3.06
C ALA A 286 -19.82 -1.30 1.88
N GLN A 287 -20.76 -2.24 1.93
CA GLN A 287 -21.77 -2.42 0.89
C GLN A 287 -22.70 -1.23 0.76
N ASP A 288 -23.19 -0.67 1.88
CA ASP A 288 -24.10 0.47 1.88
C ASP A 288 -23.41 1.74 1.37
N MET A 289 -22.15 1.96 1.75
CA MET A 289 -21.38 3.09 1.25
C MET A 289 -21.08 2.98 -0.25
N ALA A 290 -20.74 1.77 -0.72
CA ALA A 290 -20.46 1.54 -2.14
C ALA A 290 -21.70 1.79 -3.03
N ARG A 291 -22.91 1.45 -2.57
CA ARG A 291 -24.17 1.74 -3.29
C ARG A 291 -24.42 3.24 -3.47
N LYS A 292 -23.86 4.10 -2.64
CA LYS A 292 -23.98 5.55 -2.86
C LYS A 292 -23.26 5.98 -4.13
N SER A 293 -22.13 5.34 -4.44
CA SER A 293 -21.33 5.61 -5.63
C SER A 293 -21.85 4.86 -6.85
N VAL A 294 -22.18 3.57 -6.68
CA VAL A 294 -22.63 2.67 -7.75
C VAL A 294 -23.90 1.94 -7.29
N PRO A 295 -25.11 2.52 -7.52
CA PRO A 295 -26.37 1.96 -7.00
C PRO A 295 -26.70 0.56 -7.50
N GLY A 296 -26.26 0.21 -8.71
CA GLY A 296 -26.50 -1.07 -9.37
C GLY A 296 -25.58 -2.22 -8.95
N LEU A 297 -24.79 -2.09 -7.89
CA LEU A 297 -23.89 -3.15 -7.41
C LEU A 297 -24.64 -4.43 -7.04
N PRO A 298 -24.30 -5.59 -7.67
CA PRO A 298 -24.94 -6.88 -7.42
C PRO A 298 -24.35 -7.56 -6.16
N LEU A 299 -24.57 -6.97 -4.98
CA LEU A 299 -23.95 -7.39 -3.72
C LEU A 299 -24.30 -8.81 -3.25
N ARG A 300 -25.32 -9.44 -3.85
CA ARG A 300 -25.63 -10.88 -3.67
C ARG A 300 -24.56 -11.79 -4.29
N ASP A 301 -23.75 -11.28 -5.19
CA ASP A 301 -22.73 -12.01 -5.94
C ASP A 301 -21.34 -11.89 -5.30
N VAL A 302 -21.28 -11.49 -4.02
CA VAL A 302 -20.05 -11.55 -3.21
C VAL A 302 -19.62 -13.00 -3.04
N ILE A 303 -18.43 -13.33 -3.54
CA ILE A 303 -17.87 -14.69 -3.49
C ILE A 303 -16.97 -14.92 -2.29
N THR A 304 -16.37 -13.85 -1.73
CA THR A 304 -15.55 -13.90 -0.51
C THR A 304 -15.38 -12.52 0.11
N SER A 305 -14.91 -12.51 1.36
CA SER A 305 -14.51 -11.31 2.07
C SER A 305 -13.14 -11.51 2.71
N PHE A 306 -12.40 -10.42 2.92
CA PHE A 306 -11.12 -10.42 3.60
C PHE A 306 -10.86 -9.08 4.28
N ALA A 307 -9.89 -9.05 5.19
CA ALA A 307 -9.45 -7.80 5.80
C ALA A 307 -7.92 -7.71 5.81
N GLY A 308 -7.42 -6.46 5.73
CA GLY A 308 -6.02 -6.12 5.87
C GLY A 308 -5.79 -5.07 6.96
N LEU A 309 -4.62 -5.08 7.56
CA LEU A 309 -4.22 -4.15 8.61
C LEU A 309 -3.24 -3.12 8.07
N ARG A 310 -3.63 -1.84 8.06
CA ARG A 310 -2.74 -0.74 7.73
C ARG A 310 -1.88 -0.41 8.95
N ALA A 311 -0.60 -0.14 8.71
CA ALA A 311 0.35 0.25 9.73
C ALA A 311 0.24 1.76 10.03
N HIS A 312 -0.87 2.19 10.63
CA HIS A 312 -1.13 3.60 10.92
C HIS A 312 -0.28 4.08 12.10
N LEU A 313 0.50 5.17 11.91
CA LEU A 313 1.20 5.83 13.01
C LEU A 313 0.22 6.61 13.86
N ALA A 314 0.21 6.33 15.17
CA ALA A 314 -0.71 6.96 16.12
C ALA A 314 -0.40 8.44 16.37
N GLU A 315 0.84 8.85 16.12
CA GLU A 315 1.36 10.17 16.43
C GLU A 315 2.18 10.72 15.26
N GLY A 316 2.19 12.05 15.10
CA GLY A 316 2.94 12.74 14.05
C GLY A 316 2.05 13.32 12.96
N ASP A 317 2.66 13.69 11.83
CA ASP A 317 2.04 14.45 10.73
C ASP A 317 1.27 13.58 9.71
N ASP A 318 0.84 12.38 10.08
CA ASP A 318 0.21 11.41 9.18
C ASP A 318 1.05 11.14 7.91
N ASP A 319 2.37 11.05 8.07
CA ASP A 319 3.31 10.77 6.97
C ASP A 319 4.06 9.44 7.21
N PHE A 320 4.75 8.97 6.19
CA PHE A 320 5.71 7.87 6.31
C PHE A 320 6.94 8.29 7.09
N ARG A 321 7.54 7.36 7.83
CA ARG A 321 8.92 7.50 8.31
C ARG A 321 9.81 6.54 7.54
N VAL A 322 10.65 7.08 6.67
CA VAL A 322 11.54 6.29 5.79
C VAL A 322 12.93 6.89 5.84
N GLY A 323 13.92 6.11 6.26
CA GLY A 323 15.31 6.56 6.34
C GLY A 323 16.13 5.82 7.37
N GLN A 324 17.21 6.46 7.82
CA GLN A 324 18.17 5.92 8.79
C GLN A 324 18.08 6.67 10.12
N PRO A 325 17.23 6.25 11.08
CA PRO A 325 17.11 6.92 12.37
C PRO A 325 18.37 6.76 13.24
N VAL A 326 19.07 5.64 13.13
CA VAL A 326 20.38 5.42 13.79
C VAL A 326 21.36 4.75 12.83
N PRO A 327 22.68 4.95 13.01
CA PRO A 327 23.68 4.41 12.07
C PRO A 327 23.55 2.90 11.86
N GLY A 328 23.41 2.49 10.58
CA GLY A 328 23.26 1.09 10.16
C GLY A 328 21.90 0.48 10.37
N TYR A 329 20.92 1.21 10.92
CA TYR A 329 19.53 0.79 11.00
C TYR A 329 18.67 1.72 10.15
N PHE A 330 18.01 1.13 9.17
CA PHE A 330 17.10 1.80 8.24
C PHE A 330 15.70 1.27 8.46
N GLU A 331 14.70 2.08 8.15
CA GLU A 331 13.31 1.66 8.34
C GLU A 331 12.35 2.26 7.32
N ALA A 332 11.28 1.52 7.08
CA ALA A 332 10.05 1.98 6.46
C ALA A 332 8.90 1.78 7.47
N LEU A 333 8.59 2.84 8.22
CA LEU A 333 7.62 2.81 9.31
C LEU A 333 6.37 3.60 8.95
N GLY A 334 5.20 3.12 9.39
CA GLY A 334 3.94 3.79 9.11
C GLY A 334 3.48 3.65 7.66
N ILE A 335 3.91 2.60 6.95
CA ILE A 335 3.60 2.41 5.55
C ILE A 335 2.18 1.86 5.39
N GLU A 336 1.22 2.78 5.42
CA GLU A 336 -0.18 2.56 5.06
C GLU A 336 -0.46 3.02 3.62
N SER A 337 -1.70 3.34 3.23
CA SER A 337 -1.98 3.94 1.90
C SER A 337 -1.28 5.31 1.77
N PRO A 338 -0.54 5.53 0.67
CA PRO A 338 -0.42 4.78 -0.59
C PRO A 338 0.78 3.81 -0.68
N GLY A 339 1.11 3.08 0.35
CA GLY A 339 2.32 2.27 0.50
C GLY A 339 2.59 1.27 -0.64
N LEU A 340 1.54 0.61 -1.19
CA LEU A 340 1.69 -0.31 -2.31
C LEU A 340 2.25 0.39 -3.55
N SER A 341 1.69 1.56 -3.89
CA SER A 341 2.18 2.41 -5.00
C SER A 341 3.59 2.91 -4.74
N SER A 342 3.91 3.19 -3.49
CA SER A 342 5.19 3.77 -3.05
C SER A 342 6.32 2.74 -2.92
N ALA A 343 5.98 1.45 -2.81
CA ALA A 343 6.95 0.40 -2.48
C ALA A 343 8.17 0.36 -3.43
N PRO A 344 8.05 0.51 -4.76
CA PRO A 344 9.22 0.51 -5.64
C PRO A 344 10.16 1.71 -5.40
N ALA A 345 9.61 2.87 -5.04
CA ALA A 345 10.40 4.07 -4.77
C ALA A 345 11.05 4.03 -3.38
N ILE A 346 10.32 3.54 -2.37
CA ILE A 346 10.85 3.32 -1.01
C ILE A 346 11.98 2.27 -1.07
N GLY A 347 11.78 1.19 -1.84
CA GLY A 347 12.79 0.14 -2.03
C GLY A 347 14.08 0.69 -2.61
N ALA A 348 14.01 1.47 -3.69
CA ALA A 348 15.17 2.09 -4.30
C ALA A 348 15.86 3.08 -3.35
N TYR A 349 15.09 3.92 -2.66
CA TYR A 349 15.64 4.89 -1.72
C TYR A 349 16.40 4.23 -0.55
N LEU A 350 15.80 3.21 0.10
CA LEU A 350 16.46 2.53 1.22
C LEU A 350 17.67 1.71 0.79
N ALA A 351 17.60 1.08 -0.40
CA ALA A 351 18.72 0.34 -0.94
C ALA A 351 19.92 1.26 -1.23
N GLU A 352 19.68 2.43 -1.83
CA GLU A 352 20.73 3.43 -2.11
C GLU A 352 21.37 3.99 -0.83
N GLN A 353 20.58 4.14 0.25
CA GLN A 353 21.09 4.61 1.54
C GLN A 353 21.91 3.54 2.28
N ALA A 354 21.64 2.25 2.05
CA ALA A 354 22.25 1.14 2.78
C ALA A 354 23.46 0.52 2.07
N ALA A 355 23.59 0.73 0.74
CA ALA A 355 24.72 0.27 -0.08
C ALA A 355 25.93 1.22 0.01
#